data_f172eaf8761d89e06943591ddb2d66f4
#
_entry.id   f172eaf8761d89e06943591ddb2d66f4
#
_cell.length_a   1.000
_cell.length_b   1.000
_cell.length_c   1.000
_cell.angle_alpha   90.00
_cell.angle_beta   90.00
_cell.angle_gamma   90.00
#
_symmetry.space_group_name_H-M   'P 1'
#
loop_
_entity.id
_entity.type
_entity.pdbx_description
1 polymer ?
#
loop_
_entity_poly.entity_id
_entity_poly.type
_entity_poly.pdbx_seq_one_letter_code
_entity_poly.pdbx_strand_id
1 'polypeptide(L)'
;MRMDKLTSRFQQALADAQSLAVGRDHNMIEPVHVFTALLDQQGGSTRPLLAQAGVNVPVLRERLVEALDKLPKVSGQAGNLSIGNDLTRLLNVTDKLAQQHGDQFIASEWFVMAALEDKGTLGMALRAAGASKEKLDAAIDKVRGGESVQSENAEEQRQALEKYTIDLTERAESGKLDPVIGRDEEIRRTIQVLQRRTKNNPALIGEPGVG
;
A
#
# COMPACT_ATOMS: atom_id res chain seq x y z
N MET A 1 -19.47 -5.58 -5.85
CA MET A 1 -18.14 -5.74 -5.22
C MET A 1 -18.13 -6.89 -4.22
N ARG A 2 -17.05 -7.65 -4.16
CA ARG A 2 -16.86 -8.77 -3.23
C ARG A 2 -16.29 -8.25 -1.90
N MET A 3 -17.18 -7.82 -0.99
CA MET A 3 -16.78 -7.24 0.30
C MET A 3 -16.02 -8.23 1.20
N ASP A 4 -16.34 -9.52 1.05
CA ASP A 4 -15.67 -10.64 1.72
C ASP A 4 -14.24 -10.92 1.22
N LYS A 5 -13.83 -10.25 0.17
CA LYS A 5 -12.51 -10.39 -0.47
C LYS A 5 -11.60 -9.17 -0.28
N LEU A 6 -11.93 -8.28 0.62
CA LEU A 6 -11.04 -7.19 0.99
C LEU A 6 -9.89 -7.71 1.85
N THR A 7 -8.70 -7.14 1.69
CA THR A 7 -7.61 -7.36 2.65
C THR A 7 -7.98 -6.80 4.02
N SER A 8 -7.41 -7.37 5.09
CA SER A 8 -7.65 -6.91 6.47
C SER A 8 -7.40 -5.41 6.62
N ARG A 9 -6.36 -4.89 5.99
CA ARG A 9 -6.03 -3.46 5.99
C ARG A 9 -7.10 -2.61 5.32
N PHE A 10 -7.63 -3.06 4.20
CA PHE A 10 -8.67 -2.32 3.50
C PHE A 10 -10.02 -2.40 4.24
N GLN A 11 -10.35 -3.55 4.85
CA GLN A 11 -11.52 -3.67 5.73
C GLN A 11 -11.45 -2.68 6.90
N GLN A 12 -10.28 -2.62 7.57
CA GLN A 12 -10.05 -1.67 8.66
C GLN A 12 -10.22 -0.22 8.19
N ALA A 13 -9.69 0.13 7.02
CA ALA A 13 -9.83 1.48 6.47
C ALA A 13 -11.30 1.85 6.19
N LEU A 14 -12.13 0.90 5.77
CA LEU A 14 -13.58 1.14 5.61
C LEU A 14 -14.28 1.37 6.96
N ALA A 15 -13.90 0.63 7.99
CA ALA A 15 -14.43 0.84 9.35
C ALA A 15 -14.01 2.20 9.93
N ASP A 16 -12.75 2.59 9.72
CA ASP A 16 -12.21 3.89 10.12
C ASP A 16 -12.90 5.02 9.34
N ALA A 17 -13.17 4.83 8.05
CA ALA A 17 -13.91 5.79 7.21
C ALA A 17 -15.35 5.99 7.71
N GLN A 18 -16.00 4.92 8.17
CA GLN A 18 -17.31 5.00 8.81
C GLN A 18 -17.25 5.84 10.08
N SER A 19 -16.28 5.56 10.94
CA SER A 19 -16.06 6.30 12.19
C SER A 19 -15.77 7.79 11.91
N LEU A 20 -14.97 8.07 10.87
CA LEU A 20 -14.67 9.44 10.43
C LEU A 20 -15.93 10.18 9.95
N ALA A 21 -16.78 9.52 9.18
CA ALA A 21 -18.02 10.12 8.68
C ALA A 21 -18.97 10.44 9.84
N VAL A 22 -19.16 9.51 10.79
CA VAL A 22 -19.96 9.75 12.01
C VAL A 22 -19.40 10.90 12.83
N GLY A 23 -18.08 10.91 13.07
CA GLY A 23 -17.41 11.95 13.88
C GLY A 23 -17.45 13.35 13.26
N ARG A 24 -17.83 13.46 11.97
CA ARG A 24 -18.00 14.73 11.25
C ARG A 24 -19.47 15.09 10.98
N ASP A 25 -20.40 14.35 11.53
CA ASP A 25 -21.86 14.50 11.30
C ASP A 25 -22.27 14.34 9.82
N HIS A 26 -21.54 13.48 9.08
CA HIS A 26 -21.91 13.14 7.71
C HIS A 26 -22.86 11.93 7.69
N ASN A 27 -23.87 11.95 6.84
CA ASN A 27 -24.83 10.86 6.69
C ASN A 27 -24.47 9.85 5.58
N MET A 28 -23.40 10.12 4.84
CA MET A 28 -22.90 9.26 3.77
C MET A 28 -21.40 9.05 3.90
N ILE A 29 -20.96 7.83 3.63
CA ILE A 29 -19.53 7.53 3.46
C ILE A 29 -19.17 7.79 2.00
N GLU A 30 -18.32 8.78 1.78
CA GLU A 30 -17.84 9.19 0.47
C GLU A 30 -16.40 8.72 0.23
N PRO A 31 -15.89 8.69 -1.02
CA PRO A 31 -14.52 8.28 -1.33
C PRO A 31 -13.44 8.97 -0.50
N VAL A 32 -13.64 10.25 -0.19
CA VAL A 32 -12.69 11.04 0.61
C VAL A 32 -12.53 10.52 2.04
N HIS A 33 -13.58 9.93 2.64
CA HIS A 33 -13.49 9.31 3.97
C HIS A 33 -12.57 8.09 3.93
N VAL A 34 -12.80 7.20 2.96
CA VAL A 34 -12.00 5.97 2.81
C VAL A 34 -10.54 6.30 2.51
N PHE A 35 -10.32 7.27 1.62
CA PHE A 35 -8.95 7.66 1.28
C PHE A 35 -8.22 8.32 2.44
N THR A 36 -8.91 9.15 3.22
CA THR A 36 -8.36 9.76 4.44
C THR A 36 -8.00 8.68 5.47
N ALA A 37 -8.89 7.71 5.70
CA ALA A 37 -8.62 6.58 6.58
C ALA A 37 -7.40 5.78 6.13
N LEU A 38 -7.28 5.44 4.84
CA LEU A 38 -6.10 4.77 4.28
C LEU A 38 -4.81 5.58 4.46
N LEU A 39 -4.88 6.89 4.27
CA LEU A 39 -3.72 7.77 4.43
C LEU A 39 -3.26 7.90 5.89
N ASP A 40 -4.21 7.85 6.83
CA ASP A 40 -3.95 8.01 8.27
C ASP A 40 -3.71 6.68 9.00
N GLN A 41 -3.89 5.55 8.33
CA GLN A 41 -3.71 4.22 8.89
C GLN A 41 -2.27 4.02 9.35
N GLN A 42 -2.08 3.70 10.64
CA GLN A 42 -0.76 3.43 11.20
C GLN A 42 -0.16 2.16 10.61
N GLY A 43 1.05 2.27 10.09
CA GLY A 43 1.69 1.17 9.38
C GLY A 43 0.95 0.80 8.08
N GLY A 44 0.17 1.73 7.48
CA GLY A 44 -0.50 1.53 6.20
C GLY A 44 0.44 1.70 5.01
N SER A 45 0.18 0.97 3.93
CA SER A 45 0.96 1.01 2.69
C SER A 45 0.69 2.24 1.83
N THR A 46 -0.46 2.90 2.00
CA THR A 46 -0.91 3.98 1.13
C THR A 46 0.02 5.20 1.16
N ARG A 47 0.48 5.62 2.34
CA ARG A 47 1.38 6.79 2.44
C ARG A 47 2.75 6.54 1.81
N PRO A 48 3.47 5.44 2.10
CA PRO A 48 4.71 5.09 1.40
C PRO A 48 4.52 4.95 -0.11
N LEU A 49 3.46 4.29 -0.56
CA LEU A 49 3.13 4.14 -1.98
C LEU A 49 3.00 5.49 -2.69
N LEU A 50 2.23 6.42 -2.12
CA LEU A 50 2.05 7.76 -2.68
C LEU A 50 3.36 8.57 -2.69
N ALA A 51 4.16 8.48 -1.64
CA ALA A 51 5.47 9.13 -1.56
C ALA A 51 6.42 8.57 -2.65
N GLN A 52 6.43 7.26 -2.86
CA GLN A 52 7.21 6.59 -3.90
C GLN A 52 6.74 6.99 -5.31
N ALA A 53 5.43 7.19 -5.51
CA ALA A 53 4.86 7.73 -6.74
C ALA A 53 5.12 9.24 -6.93
N GLY A 54 5.86 9.89 -6.01
CA GLY A 54 6.19 11.31 -6.09
C GLY A 54 5.02 12.26 -5.80
N VAL A 55 4.00 11.78 -5.07
CA VAL A 55 2.85 12.59 -4.67
C VAL A 55 3.22 13.45 -3.47
N ASN A 56 2.85 14.73 -3.49
CA ASN A 56 2.99 15.62 -2.35
C ASN A 56 1.89 15.30 -1.30
N VAL A 57 2.21 14.38 -0.38
CA VAL A 57 1.28 13.88 0.64
C VAL A 57 0.74 15.00 1.55
N PRO A 58 1.54 15.98 2.03
CA PRO A 58 1.02 17.14 2.77
C PRO A 58 -0.06 17.92 2.01
N VAL A 59 0.20 18.27 0.75
CA VAL A 59 -0.78 18.98 -0.10
C VAL A 59 -2.03 18.14 -0.32
N LEU A 60 -1.88 16.84 -0.56
CA LEU A 60 -3.01 15.94 -0.68
C LEU A 60 -3.88 15.94 0.58
N ARG A 61 -3.24 15.87 1.75
CA ARG A 61 -3.93 15.87 3.04
C ARG A 61 -4.75 17.13 3.26
N GLU A 62 -4.20 18.31 2.97
CA GLU A 62 -4.93 19.59 3.05
C GLU A 62 -6.18 19.57 2.16
N ARG A 63 -6.04 19.11 0.92
CA ARG A 63 -7.17 19.00 -0.01
C ARG A 63 -8.23 17.99 0.42
N LEU A 64 -7.85 16.90 1.05
CA LEU A 64 -8.79 15.93 1.62
C LEU A 64 -9.57 16.54 2.80
N VAL A 65 -8.91 17.28 3.67
CA VAL A 65 -9.59 18.00 4.77
C VAL A 65 -10.58 19.02 4.22
N GLU A 66 -10.18 19.85 3.24
CA GLU A 66 -11.07 20.79 2.57
C GLU A 66 -12.28 20.09 1.92
N ALA A 67 -12.06 18.94 1.30
CA ALA A 67 -13.12 18.16 0.68
C ALA A 67 -14.09 17.59 1.72
N LEU A 68 -13.59 17.09 2.84
CA LEU A 68 -14.40 16.62 3.96
C LEU A 68 -15.23 17.76 4.57
N ASP A 69 -14.63 18.95 4.75
CA ASP A 69 -15.32 20.10 5.34
C ASP A 69 -16.45 20.67 4.46
N LYS A 70 -16.40 20.42 3.14
CA LYS A 70 -17.44 20.81 2.17
C LYS A 70 -18.61 19.81 2.10
N LEU A 71 -18.49 18.62 2.71
CA LEU A 71 -19.59 17.66 2.70
C LEU A 71 -20.76 18.14 3.57
N PRO A 72 -22.01 17.80 3.18
CA PRO A 72 -23.19 18.17 3.96
C PRO A 72 -23.15 17.53 5.35
N LYS A 73 -23.40 18.33 6.37
CA LYS A 73 -23.56 17.88 7.76
C LYS A 73 -25.04 17.74 8.11
N VAL A 74 -25.40 16.68 8.80
CA VAL A 74 -26.78 16.41 9.21
C VAL A 74 -26.83 16.34 10.73
N SER A 75 -27.40 17.36 11.35
CA SER A 75 -27.58 17.42 12.79
C SER A 75 -28.73 16.48 13.22
N GLY A 76 -28.51 15.61 14.20
CA GLY A 76 -29.57 14.88 14.92
C GLY A 76 -29.94 13.49 14.38
N GLN A 77 -29.26 12.93 13.40
CA GLN A 77 -29.47 11.54 12.95
C GLN A 77 -28.19 10.68 13.05
N ALA A 78 -27.72 10.49 14.26
CA ALA A 78 -26.68 9.51 14.55
C ALA A 78 -27.26 8.09 14.41
N GLY A 79 -27.43 7.59 13.18
CA GLY A 79 -27.97 6.22 13.03
C GLY A 79 -28.15 5.71 11.61
N ASN A 80 -28.32 6.58 10.62
CA ASN A 80 -28.55 6.15 9.23
C ASN A 80 -27.37 6.56 8.32
N LEU A 81 -26.18 5.98 8.58
CA LEU A 81 -25.05 6.15 7.69
C LEU A 81 -25.23 5.23 6.47
N SER A 82 -25.17 5.79 5.28
CA SER A 82 -25.24 5.06 4.02
C SER A 82 -23.95 5.20 3.22
N ILE A 83 -23.71 4.26 2.30
CA ILE A 83 -22.60 4.34 1.38
C ILE A 83 -23.00 5.22 0.20
N GLY A 84 -22.19 6.25 -0.09
CA GLY A 84 -22.44 7.14 -1.22
C GLY A 84 -22.32 6.41 -2.58
N ASN A 85 -23.06 6.89 -3.57
CA ASN A 85 -23.05 6.31 -4.92
C ASN A 85 -21.66 6.37 -5.55
N ASP A 86 -20.91 7.45 -5.33
CA ASP A 86 -19.55 7.61 -5.85
C ASP A 86 -18.59 6.60 -5.21
N LEU A 87 -18.73 6.35 -3.90
CA LEU A 87 -17.94 5.31 -3.23
C LEU A 87 -18.30 3.92 -3.76
N THR A 88 -19.59 3.62 -3.94
CA THR A 88 -20.03 2.34 -4.51
C THR A 88 -19.45 2.11 -5.90
N ARG A 89 -19.47 3.13 -6.75
CA ARG A 89 -18.89 3.09 -8.10
C ARG A 89 -17.39 2.83 -8.03
N LEU A 90 -16.68 3.56 -7.17
CA LEU A 90 -15.23 3.45 -7.03
C LEU A 90 -14.81 2.07 -6.51
N LEU A 91 -15.52 1.54 -5.53
CA LEU A 91 -15.28 0.19 -5.01
C LEU A 91 -15.50 -0.89 -6.07
N ASN A 92 -16.47 -0.74 -6.97
CA ASN A 92 -16.66 -1.66 -8.09
C ASN A 92 -15.49 -1.59 -9.11
N VAL A 93 -14.95 -0.39 -9.36
CA VAL A 93 -13.75 -0.23 -10.20
C VAL A 93 -12.54 -0.89 -9.54
N THR A 94 -12.38 -0.70 -8.23
CA THR A 94 -11.33 -1.33 -7.43
C THR A 94 -11.36 -2.86 -7.52
N ASP A 95 -12.54 -3.47 -7.37
CA ASP A 95 -12.73 -4.93 -7.52
C ASP A 95 -12.36 -5.40 -8.94
N LYS A 96 -12.76 -4.64 -9.97
CA LYS A 96 -12.43 -4.96 -11.36
C LYS A 96 -10.90 -4.91 -11.59
N LEU A 97 -10.21 -3.90 -11.05
CA LEU A 97 -8.74 -3.81 -11.13
C LEU A 97 -8.07 -5.01 -10.47
N ALA A 98 -8.48 -5.38 -9.25
CA ALA A 98 -7.97 -6.57 -8.57
C ALA A 98 -8.13 -7.84 -9.39
N GLN A 99 -9.32 -8.04 -10.00
CA GLN A 99 -9.58 -9.21 -10.87
C GLN A 99 -8.70 -9.21 -12.13
N GLN A 100 -8.48 -8.06 -12.74
CA GLN A 100 -7.63 -7.93 -13.93
C GLN A 100 -6.16 -8.30 -13.66
N HIS A 101 -5.71 -8.11 -12.43
CA HIS A 101 -4.35 -8.45 -11.98
C HIS A 101 -4.25 -9.84 -11.31
N GLY A 102 -5.32 -10.64 -11.38
CA GLY A 102 -5.32 -12.01 -10.85
C GLY A 102 -5.34 -12.10 -9.32
N ASP A 103 -5.75 -11.04 -8.63
CA ASP A 103 -5.81 -10.99 -7.19
C ASP A 103 -7.02 -11.75 -6.65
N GLN A 104 -6.80 -12.60 -5.65
CA GLN A 104 -7.88 -13.26 -4.91
C GLN A 104 -8.51 -12.32 -3.87
N PHE A 105 -7.71 -11.42 -3.31
CA PHE A 105 -8.14 -10.40 -2.37
C PHE A 105 -7.92 -9.00 -2.97
N ILE A 106 -8.78 -8.07 -2.57
CA ILE A 106 -8.80 -6.69 -3.05
C ILE A 106 -7.96 -5.85 -2.08
N ALA A 107 -6.79 -5.42 -2.51
CA ALA A 107 -5.88 -4.61 -1.72
C ALA A 107 -6.13 -3.11 -1.89
N SER A 108 -5.69 -2.32 -0.91
CA SER A 108 -5.93 -0.88 -0.84
C SER A 108 -5.27 -0.09 -1.99
N GLU A 109 -4.18 -0.59 -2.58
CA GLU A 109 -3.51 0.06 -3.71
C GLU A 109 -4.42 0.18 -4.95
N TRP A 110 -5.32 -0.78 -5.16
CA TRP A 110 -6.28 -0.68 -6.28
C TRP A 110 -7.34 0.39 -6.05
N PHE A 111 -7.70 0.67 -4.79
CA PHE A 111 -8.56 1.79 -4.48
C PHE A 111 -7.87 3.14 -4.76
N VAL A 112 -6.58 3.24 -4.45
CA VAL A 112 -5.76 4.42 -4.78
C VAL A 112 -5.70 4.64 -6.29
N MET A 113 -5.50 3.58 -7.08
CA MET A 113 -5.49 3.65 -8.54
C MET A 113 -6.86 4.05 -9.10
N ALA A 114 -7.93 3.41 -8.65
CA ALA A 114 -9.29 3.74 -9.07
C ALA A 114 -9.63 5.19 -8.73
N ALA A 115 -9.22 5.69 -7.55
CA ALA A 115 -9.44 7.06 -7.12
C ALA A 115 -8.70 8.08 -8.01
N LEU A 116 -7.49 7.77 -8.47
CA LEU A 116 -6.74 8.64 -9.38
C LEU A 116 -7.43 8.79 -10.75
N GLU A 117 -8.02 7.73 -11.27
CA GLU A 117 -8.76 7.74 -12.54
C GLU A 117 -10.16 8.35 -12.42
N ASP A 118 -10.65 8.52 -11.20
CA ASP A 118 -11.96 9.12 -10.96
C ASP A 118 -12.01 10.62 -11.31
N LYS A 119 -13.16 11.06 -11.81
CA LYS A 119 -13.40 12.47 -12.18
C LYS A 119 -13.91 13.30 -10.99
N GLY A 120 -14.23 12.68 -9.88
CA GLY A 120 -14.73 13.31 -8.66
C GLY A 120 -13.66 14.11 -7.90
N THR A 121 -14.06 14.65 -6.77
CA THR A 121 -13.22 15.52 -5.90
C THR A 121 -11.93 14.83 -5.48
N LEU A 122 -11.97 13.53 -5.16
CA LEU A 122 -10.80 12.76 -4.75
C LEU A 122 -9.76 12.63 -5.87
N GLY A 123 -10.19 12.28 -7.09
CA GLY A 123 -9.27 12.19 -8.23
C GLY A 123 -8.66 13.54 -8.60
N MET A 124 -9.43 14.63 -8.47
CA MET A 124 -8.90 15.99 -8.67
C MET A 124 -7.84 16.34 -7.61
N ALA A 125 -8.06 16.00 -6.35
CA ALA A 125 -7.11 16.23 -5.26
C ALA A 125 -5.80 15.45 -5.48
N LEU A 126 -5.88 14.19 -5.90
CA LEU A 126 -4.72 13.34 -6.21
C LEU A 126 -3.88 13.92 -7.35
N ARG A 127 -4.51 14.27 -8.47
CA ARG A 127 -3.81 14.87 -9.62
C ARG A 127 -3.19 16.22 -9.26
N ALA A 128 -3.87 17.04 -8.50
CA ALA A 128 -3.35 18.33 -8.04
C ALA A 128 -2.18 18.19 -7.06
N ALA A 129 -2.08 17.07 -6.34
CA ALA A 129 -0.93 16.71 -5.49
C ALA A 129 0.21 16.06 -6.27
N GLY A 130 0.13 15.94 -7.60
CA GLY A 130 1.17 15.43 -8.47
C GLY A 130 1.09 13.92 -8.76
N ALA A 131 -0.02 13.26 -8.42
CA ALA A 131 -0.24 11.87 -8.80
C ALA A 131 -0.41 11.73 -10.32
N SER A 132 0.27 10.75 -10.92
CA SER A 132 0.04 10.31 -12.29
C SER A 132 -0.10 8.79 -12.34
N LYS A 133 -0.81 8.31 -13.36
CA LYS A 133 -1.07 6.87 -13.51
C LYS A 133 0.23 6.09 -13.64
N GLU A 134 1.13 6.56 -14.50
CA GLU A 134 2.39 5.90 -14.80
C GLU A 134 3.28 5.75 -13.56
N LYS A 135 3.35 6.82 -12.75
CA LYS A 135 4.14 6.80 -11.51
C LYS A 135 3.52 5.91 -10.45
N LEU A 136 2.19 5.90 -10.38
CA LEU A 136 1.47 5.07 -9.41
C LEU A 136 1.54 3.59 -9.81
N ASP A 137 1.39 3.24 -11.09
CA ASP A 137 1.58 1.88 -11.61
C ASP A 137 2.99 1.38 -11.27
N ALA A 138 4.02 2.14 -11.60
CA ALA A 138 5.42 1.77 -11.29
C ALA A 138 5.67 1.59 -9.78
N ALA A 139 5.04 2.42 -8.94
CA ALA A 139 5.15 2.30 -7.49
C ALA A 139 4.42 1.05 -6.96
N ILE A 140 3.23 0.72 -7.50
CA ILE A 140 2.49 -0.50 -7.16
C ILE A 140 3.29 -1.73 -7.57
N ASP A 141 3.80 -1.78 -8.79
CA ASP A 141 4.61 -2.88 -9.28
C ASP A 141 5.84 -3.14 -8.42
N LYS A 142 6.52 -2.07 -8.01
CA LYS A 142 7.67 -2.16 -7.11
C LYS A 142 7.30 -2.69 -5.73
N VAL A 143 6.21 -2.19 -5.12
CA VAL A 143 5.72 -2.65 -3.80
C VAL A 143 5.26 -4.11 -3.87
N ARG A 144 4.69 -4.53 -4.98
CA ARG A 144 4.16 -5.89 -5.17
C ARG A 144 5.23 -6.90 -5.58
N GLY A 145 6.35 -6.46 -6.16
CA GLY A 145 7.39 -7.36 -6.68
C GLY A 145 6.89 -8.32 -7.75
N GLY A 146 5.81 -7.97 -8.47
CA GLY A 146 5.17 -8.83 -9.48
C GLY A 146 4.24 -9.90 -8.90
N GLU A 147 4.00 -9.93 -7.58
CA GLU A 147 3.14 -10.92 -6.95
C GLU A 147 1.68 -10.46 -6.90
N SER A 148 0.75 -11.41 -7.12
CA SER A 148 -0.68 -11.20 -6.90
C SER A 148 -1.05 -11.34 -5.42
N VAL A 149 -2.14 -10.70 -5.01
CA VAL A 149 -2.64 -10.73 -3.63
C VAL A 149 -3.44 -12.00 -3.39
N GLN A 150 -2.82 -12.99 -2.76
CA GLN A 150 -3.40 -14.33 -2.55
C GLN A 150 -3.94 -14.54 -1.13
N SER A 151 -3.66 -13.64 -0.18
CA SER A 151 -4.12 -13.74 1.20
C SER A 151 -4.73 -12.44 1.70
N GLU A 152 -5.62 -12.57 2.66
CA GLU A 152 -6.26 -11.44 3.34
C GLU A 152 -5.25 -10.51 4.04
N ASN A 153 -4.14 -11.08 4.53
CA ASN A 153 -3.09 -10.37 5.25
C ASN A 153 -1.88 -9.99 4.39
N ALA A 154 -2.00 -10.04 3.05
CA ALA A 154 -0.88 -9.80 2.14
C ALA A 154 -0.22 -8.43 2.35
N GLU A 155 -1.01 -7.37 2.57
CA GLU A 155 -0.49 -6.03 2.83
C GLU A 155 0.30 -5.94 4.14
N GLU A 156 -0.14 -6.64 5.19
CA GLU A 156 0.57 -6.70 6.48
C GLU A 156 1.88 -7.47 6.37
N GLN A 157 1.88 -8.59 5.63
CA GLN A 157 3.06 -9.41 5.41
C GLN A 157 4.15 -8.65 4.65
N ARG A 158 3.79 -7.89 3.61
CA ARG A 158 4.74 -7.03 2.88
C ARG A 158 5.36 -5.97 3.79
N GLN A 159 4.56 -5.32 4.62
CA GLN A 159 5.05 -4.32 5.56
C GLN A 159 5.92 -4.91 6.67
N ALA A 160 5.62 -6.13 7.12
CA ALA A 160 6.46 -6.81 8.10
C ALA A 160 7.85 -7.09 7.55
N LEU A 161 7.96 -7.53 6.29
CA LEU A 161 9.25 -7.71 5.62
C LEU A 161 10.00 -6.38 5.54
N GLU A 162 9.39 -5.33 5.00
CA GLU A 162 10.02 -4.01 4.86
C GLU A 162 10.47 -3.43 6.20
N LYS A 163 9.68 -3.64 7.26
CA LYS A 163 9.95 -3.10 8.60
C LYS A 163 11.00 -3.90 9.38
N TYR A 164 11.03 -5.23 9.21
CA TYR A 164 11.84 -6.12 10.06
C TYR A 164 12.98 -6.79 9.31
N THR A 165 13.14 -6.57 8.00
CA THR A 165 14.22 -7.12 7.20
C THR A 165 14.98 -6.01 6.47
N ILE A 166 16.15 -6.39 5.96
CA ILE A 166 16.99 -5.52 5.13
C ILE A 166 17.23 -6.27 3.82
N ASP A 167 16.92 -5.64 2.69
CA ASP A 167 17.30 -6.17 1.39
C ASP A 167 18.80 -6.01 1.19
N LEU A 168 19.52 -7.11 1.32
CA LEU A 168 20.98 -7.13 1.17
C LEU A 168 21.41 -6.92 -0.29
N THR A 169 20.57 -7.32 -1.25
CA THR A 169 20.85 -7.12 -2.68
C THR A 169 20.77 -5.65 -3.03
N GLU A 170 19.71 -4.96 -2.61
CA GLU A 170 19.59 -3.50 -2.79
C GLU A 170 20.74 -2.74 -2.10
N ARG A 171 21.14 -3.17 -0.91
CA ARG A 171 22.30 -2.56 -0.22
C ARG A 171 23.60 -2.79 -0.95
N ALA A 172 23.80 -3.96 -1.55
CA ALA A 172 24.98 -4.27 -2.36
C ALA A 172 25.03 -3.38 -3.62
N GLU A 173 23.91 -3.30 -4.36
CA GLU A 173 23.79 -2.47 -5.56
C GLU A 173 24.01 -0.98 -5.27
N SER A 174 23.54 -0.51 -4.12
CA SER A 174 23.72 0.88 -3.67
C SER A 174 25.09 1.17 -3.05
N GLY A 175 26.00 0.18 -3.00
CA GLY A 175 27.34 0.32 -2.43
C GLY A 175 27.36 0.53 -0.89
N LYS A 176 26.29 0.15 -0.19
CA LYS A 176 26.14 0.34 1.25
C LYS A 176 26.60 -0.87 2.10
N LEU A 177 27.17 -1.89 1.47
CA LEU A 177 27.80 -3.00 2.18
C LEU A 177 29.27 -2.71 2.40
N ASP A 178 29.79 -3.12 3.55
CA ASP A 178 31.22 -3.02 3.84
C ASP A 178 32.01 -3.93 2.90
N PRO A 179 33.20 -3.48 2.42
CA PRO A 179 34.03 -4.29 1.56
C PRO A 179 34.57 -5.50 2.31
N VAL A 180 34.44 -6.68 1.71
CA VAL A 180 35.01 -7.92 2.24
C VAL A 180 36.41 -8.09 1.69
N ILE A 181 37.43 -8.18 2.55
CA ILE A 181 38.84 -8.31 2.19
C ILE A 181 39.37 -9.65 2.70
N GLY A 182 40.08 -10.38 1.84
CA GLY A 182 40.79 -11.60 2.21
C GLY A 182 39.91 -12.84 2.43
N ARG A 183 38.70 -12.87 1.84
CA ARG A 183 37.74 -13.99 1.93
C ARG A 183 37.36 -14.55 0.55
N ASP A 184 38.24 -14.48 -0.43
CA ASP A 184 37.94 -14.85 -1.81
C ASP A 184 37.57 -16.34 -1.96
N GLU A 185 38.19 -17.22 -1.19
CA GLU A 185 37.89 -18.66 -1.22
C GLU A 185 36.52 -18.98 -0.63
N GLU A 186 36.19 -18.40 0.50
CA GLU A 186 34.88 -18.57 1.17
C GLU A 186 33.76 -18.03 0.29
N ILE A 187 33.93 -16.84 -0.32
CA ILE A 187 32.99 -16.24 -1.26
C ILE A 187 32.77 -17.18 -2.46
N ARG A 188 33.85 -17.64 -3.10
CA ARG A 188 33.76 -18.55 -4.24
C ARG A 188 33.05 -19.85 -3.87
N ARG A 189 33.37 -20.42 -2.71
CA ARG A 189 32.71 -21.63 -2.21
C ARG A 189 31.23 -21.42 -1.94
N THR A 190 30.88 -20.32 -1.32
CA THR A 190 29.48 -19.94 -1.04
C THR A 190 28.68 -19.81 -2.34
N ILE A 191 29.19 -19.10 -3.34
CA ILE A 191 28.57 -18.96 -4.66
C ILE A 191 28.37 -20.33 -5.32
N GLN A 192 29.36 -21.22 -5.26
CA GLN A 192 29.25 -22.58 -5.81
C GLN A 192 28.14 -23.42 -5.13
N VAL A 193 27.94 -23.25 -3.82
CA VAL A 193 26.89 -23.92 -3.09
C VAL A 193 25.53 -23.35 -3.46
N LEU A 194 25.38 -22.01 -3.50
CA LEU A 194 24.14 -21.32 -3.85
C LEU A 194 23.65 -21.64 -5.28
N GLN A 195 24.55 -21.90 -6.22
CA GLN A 195 24.22 -22.25 -7.61
C GLN A 195 23.72 -23.68 -7.81
N ARG A 196 23.74 -24.53 -6.78
CA ARG A 196 23.24 -25.91 -6.87
C ARG A 196 21.72 -25.94 -6.98
N ARG A 197 21.19 -26.92 -7.71
CA ARG A 197 19.73 -27.15 -7.81
C ARG A 197 19.11 -27.63 -6.49
N THR A 198 19.88 -28.33 -5.65
CA THR A 198 19.46 -28.86 -4.35
C THR A 198 20.63 -28.75 -3.38
N LYS A 199 20.36 -28.79 -2.07
CA LYS A 199 21.36 -28.60 -1.01
C LYS A 199 22.20 -27.33 -1.19
N ASN A 200 21.49 -26.24 -1.48
CA ASN A 200 22.05 -24.92 -1.82
C ASN A 200 22.11 -23.95 -0.64
N ASN A 201 22.00 -24.46 0.60
CA ASN A 201 22.10 -23.65 1.81
C ASN A 201 23.53 -23.72 2.36
N PRO A 202 24.41 -22.72 2.12
CA PRO A 202 25.74 -22.69 2.72
C PRO A 202 25.65 -22.33 4.21
N ALA A 203 26.48 -22.98 5.01
CA ALA A 203 26.73 -22.60 6.40
C ALA A 203 28.18 -22.14 6.53
N LEU A 204 28.41 -20.95 7.08
CA LEU A 204 29.73 -20.44 7.42
C LEU A 204 29.99 -20.69 8.91
N ILE A 205 31.10 -21.35 9.22
CA ILE A 205 31.48 -21.70 10.58
C ILE A 205 32.86 -21.10 10.85
N GLY A 206 33.01 -20.43 11.98
CA GLY A 206 34.28 -19.82 12.40
C GLY A 206 34.27 -19.46 13.88
N GLU A 207 35.45 -19.07 14.37
CA GLU A 207 35.60 -18.56 15.74
C GLU A 207 34.87 -17.20 15.90
N PRO A 208 34.45 -16.84 17.13
CA PRO A 208 33.85 -15.53 17.37
C PRO A 208 34.78 -14.39 16.93
N GLY A 209 34.24 -13.43 16.19
CA GLY A 209 34.98 -12.24 15.72
C GLY A 209 35.73 -12.39 14.41
N VAL A 210 35.53 -13.47 13.68
CA VAL A 210 36.17 -13.65 12.35
C VAL A 210 35.36 -13.07 11.17
N GLY A 211 34.24 -12.41 11.45
CA GLY A 211 33.40 -11.74 10.48
C GLY A 211 32.01 -12.32 10.39
#